data_7625ff11180ced8e0f24a786cb1b14bb
#
_entry.id   7625ff11180ced8e0f24a786cb1b14bb
#
_cell.length_a   1.000
_cell.length_b   1.000
_cell.length_c   1.000
_cell.angle_alpha   90.00
_cell.angle_beta   90.00
_cell.angle_gamma   90.00
#
_symmetry.space_group_name_H-M   'P 1'
#
loop_
_entity.id
_entity.type
_entity.pdbx_description
1 polymer ?
#
loop_
_entity_poly.entity_id
_entity_poly.type
_entity_poly.pdbx_seq_one_letter_code
_entity_poly.pdbx_strand_id
1 'polypeptide(L)'
;MVQQQDLVVISELKQLPNTLINNLKSFMKGGGSVLFIPAVNGDMNSYNSFLDIEDIKFNSLSSNEKKITAINFDHPIFKEAFERKVKNFQYPRVNQHYKIDNQAKTLLTFEDGKPFLLQKQQLFFFTAAIGIENSNFTNSPLIVPTIFGIGKSSYKLPKLYYNLSQKSELDLKYSLKNEEVLKITRDNKTFIPYQNKQNSKLKIILENLPIRAGHYALHEKSDTLQYLSFNYDRNESDLEYPKIQNLSSYEVFNSIKSSLESLKSGVNVNELWKWFVIFTLIFLALEMLILKISE
;
A
#
# COMPACT_ATOMS: atom_id res chain seq x y z
N MET A 1 5.03 -17.65 -17.63
CA MET A 1 4.70 -16.53 -18.54
C MET A 1 3.70 -15.53 -17.93
N VAL A 2 2.53 -15.93 -17.43
CA VAL A 2 1.51 -14.99 -16.87
C VAL A 2 2.06 -14.13 -15.72
N GLN A 3 2.79 -14.72 -14.80
CA GLN A 3 3.32 -14.01 -13.60
C GLN A 3 4.37 -12.92 -13.87
N GLN A 4 4.80 -12.76 -15.12
CA GLN A 4 5.78 -11.74 -15.52
C GLN A 4 5.12 -10.48 -16.08
N GLN A 5 3.82 -10.54 -16.30
CA GLN A 5 3.05 -9.43 -16.85
C GLN A 5 2.59 -8.50 -15.71
N ASP A 6 2.21 -7.29 -16.06
CA ASP A 6 1.55 -6.36 -15.16
C ASP A 6 0.02 -6.43 -15.34
N LEU A 7 -0.43 -6.67 -16.56
CA LEU A 7 -1.83 -6.86 -16.92
C LEU A 7 -1.99 -8.11 -17.79
N VAL A 8 -2.98 -8.93 -17.47
CA VAL A 8 -3.46 -10.03 -18.32
C VAL A 8 -4.86 -9.71 -18.78
N VAL A 9 -5.08 -9.76 -20.09
CA VAL A 9 -6.40 -9.55 -20.70
C VAL A 9 -6.98 -10.89 -21.13
N ILE A 10 -8.16 -11.20 -20.63
CA ILE A 10 -8.95 -12.34 -21.03
C ILE A 10 -10.11 -11.81 -21.86
N SER A 11 -10.07 -12.05 -23.16
CA SER A 11 -11.08 -11.52 -24.07
C SER A 11 -11.90 -12.64 -24.66
N GLU A 12 -13.16 -12.65 -24.32
CA GLU A 12 -14.24 -13.44 -24.92
C GLU A 12 -13.97 -14.94 -25.04
N LEU A 13 -13.23 -15.51 -24.05
CA LEU A 13 -13.11 -16.95 -23.92
C LEU A 13 -14.43 -17.53 -23.44
N LYS A 14 -15.02 -18.47 -24.21
CA LYS A 14 -16.31 -19.11 -23.86
C LYS A 14 -16.25 -19.87 -22.54
N GLN A 15 -15.12 -20.47 -22.21
CA GLN A 15 -14.90 -21.21 -20.97
C GLN A 15 -13.51 -20.94 -20.42
N LEU A 16 -13.39 -20.82 -19.10
CA LEU A 16 -12.11 -20.68 -18.39
C LEU A 16 -11.72 -22.05 -17.81
N PRO A 17 -10.64 -22.69 -18.30
CA PRO A 17 -10.14 -23.92 -17.69
C PRO A 17 -9.67 -23.68 -16.24
N ASN A 18 -9.86 -24.65 -15.35
CA ASN A 18 -9.47 -24.56 -13.95
C ASN A 18 -7.98 -24.22 -13.75
N THR A 19 -7.11 -24.75 -14.61
CA THR A 19 -5.67 -24.42 -14.59
C THR A 19 -5.42 -22.94 -14.85
N LEU A 20 -6.15 -22.33 -15.80
CA LEU A 20 -6.08 -20.91 -16.07
C LEU A 20 -6.60 -20.10 -14.89
N ILE A 21 -7.75 -20.46 -14.33
CA ILE A 21 -8.35 -19.82 -13.16
C ILE A 21 -7.35 -19.78 -11.99
N ASN A 22 -6.72 -20.90 -11.67
CA ASN A 22 -5.75 -21.00 -10.58
C ASN A 22 -4.49 -20.13 -10.83
N ASN A 23 -4.00 -20.10 -12.07
CA ASN A 23 -2.89 -19.25 -12.46
C ASN A 23 -3.22 -17.77 -12.35
N LEU A 24 -4.42 -17.36 -12.75
CA LEU A 24 -4.90 -15.98 -12.63
C LEU A 24 -5.10 -15.57 -11.17
N LYS A 25 -5.67 -16.44 -10.34
CA LYS A 25 -5.80 -16.21 -8.90
C LYS A 25 -4.43 -16.00 -8.24
N SER A 26 -3.45 -16.82 -8.58
CA SER A 26 -2.08 -16.67 -8.08
C SER A 26 -1.41 -15.40 -8.60
N PHE A 27 -1.65 -15.03 -9.85
CA PHE A 27 -1.15 -13.81 -10.47
C PHE A 27 -1.72 -12.56 -9.78
N MET A 28 -3.03 -12.52 -9.51
CA MET A 28 -3.68 -11.41 -8.79
C MET A 28 -3.18 -11.30 -7.35
N LYS A 29 -3.04 -12.42 -6.63
CA LYS A 29 -2.42 -12.43 -5.29
C LYS A 29 -0.99 -11.89 -5.28
N GLY A 30 -0.23 -12.09 -6.35
CA GLY A 30 1.07 -11.46 -6.59
C GLY A 30 1.00 -9.98 -7.01
N GLY A 31 -0.20 -9.38 -6.99
CA GLY A 31 -0.46 -7.97 -7.33
C GLY A 31 -0.50 -7.72 -8.85
N GLY A 32 -0.67 -8.72 -9.69
CA GLY A 32 -0.95 -8.56 -11.12
C GLY A 32 -2.40 -8.16 -11.35
N SER A 33 -2.66 -7.37 -12.38
CA SER A 33 -4.01 -6.95 -12.75
C SER A 33 -4.59 -7.84 -13.85
N VAL A 34 -5.90 -8.08 -13.78
CA VAL A 34 -6.63 -8.85 -14.80
C VAL A 34 -7.75 -7.98 -15.36
N LEU A 35 -7.84 -7.93 -16.70
CA LEU A 35 -9.00 -7.42 -17.40
C LEU A 35 -9.79 -8.59 -17.97
N PHE A 36 -10.99 -8.80 -17.47
CA PHE A 36 -11.89 -9.86 -17.90
C PHE A 36 -13.03 -9.31 -18.77
N ILE A 37 -13.15 -9.84 -19.98
CA ILE A 37 -14.19 -9.53 -20.94
C ILE A 37 -14.91 -10.85 -21.24
N PRO A 38 -16.17 -11.06 -20.79
CA PRO A 38 -16.89 -12.28 -20.99
C PRO A 38 -17.30 -12.45 -22.48
N ALA A 39 -17.42 -13.69 -22.94
CA ALA A 39 -17.99 -13.97 -24.25
C ALA A 39 -19.52 -13.89 -24.21
N VAL A 40 -20.13 -13.67 -25.36
CA VAL A 40 -21.56 -13.92 -25.55
C VAL A 40 -21.82 -15.41 -25.33
N ASN A 41 -22.79 -15.77 -24.51
CA ASN A 41 -23.11 -17.16 -24.17
C ASN A 41 -21.92 -17.98 -23.63
N GLY A 42 -21.07 -17.36 -22.83
CA GLY A 42 -19.99 -18.04 -22.15
C GLY A 42 -20.46 -18.90 -20.98
N ASP A 43 -19.61 -19.87 -20.59
CA ASP A 43 -19.88 -20.75 -19.45
C ASP A 43 -19.85 -19.97 -18.13
N MET A 44 -21.03 -19.63 -17.63
CA MET A 44 -21.24 -18.84 -16.42
C MET A 44 -20.63 -19.51 -15.18
N ASN A 45 -20.58 -20.85 -15.13
CA ASN A 45 -20.00 -21.56 -13.98
C ASN A 45 -18.49 -21.33 -13.92
N SER A 46 -17.78 -21.41 -15.05
CA SER A 46 -16.35 -21.14 -15.10
C SER A 46 -16.04 -19.67 -14.81
N TYR A 47 -16.87 -18.73 -15.28
CA TYR A 47 -16.73 -17.32 -14.98
C TYR A 47 -16.93 -17.03 -13.49
N ASN A 48 -17.98 -17.60 -12.89
CA ASN A 48 -18.24 -17.43 -11.46
C ASN A 48 -17.13 -18.05 -10.59
N SER A 49 -16.58 -19.20 -11.00
CA SER A 49 -15.43 -19.80 -10.32
C SER A 49 -14.18 -18.91 -10.34
N PHE A 50 -14.00 -18.07 -11.37
CA PHE A 50 -12.94 -17.09 -11.44
C PHE A 50 -13.28 -15.83 -10.61
N LEU A 51 -14.48 -15.28 -10.79
CA LEU A 51 -14.94 -14.03 -10.15
C LEU A 51 -15.15 -14.17 -8.65
N ASP A 52 -15.32 -15.36 -8.14
CA ASP A 52 -15.44 -15.69 -6.71
C ASP A 52 -14.23 -15.24 -5.87
N ILE A 53 -13.06 -15.04 -6.49
CA ILE A 53 -11.89 -14.47 -5.80
C ILE A 53 -12.17 -13.08 -5.21
N GLU A 54 -13.11 -12.36 -5.80
CA GLU A 54 -13.50 -11.00 -5.40
C GLU A 54 -14.97 -10.95 -4.95
N ASP A 55 -15.57 -12.09 -4.57
CA ASP A 55 -16.99 -12.19 -4.18
C ASP A 55 -17.94 -11.57 -5.20
N ILE A 56 -17.71 -11.85 -6.48
CA ILE A 56 -18.50 -11.35 -7.60
C ILE A 56 -19.15 -12.51 -8.29
N LYS A 57 -20.42 -12.34 -8.70
CA LYS A 57 -21.18 -13.38 -9.37
C LYS A 57 -22.04 -12.85 -10.51
N PHE A 58 -21.94 -13.48 -11.68
CA PHE A 58 -22.93 -13.33 -12.74
C PHE A 58 -24.15 -14.18 -12.43
N ASN A 59 -25.33 -13.58 -12.51
CA ASN A 59 -26.59 -14.24 -12.15
C ASN A 59 -27.33 -14.80 -13.37
N SER A 60 -27.43 -14.00 -14.44
CA SER A 60 -28.13 -14.40 -15.67
C SER A 60 -27.67 -13.54 -16.85
N LEU A 61 -27.82 -14.07 -18.06
CA LEU A 61 -27.63 -13.32 -19.29
C LEU A 61 -28.96 -12.63 -19.66
N SER A 62 -28.90 -11.37 -20.03
CA SER A 62 -30.05 -10.58 -20.50
C SER A 62 -29.80 -10.19 -21.96
N SER A 63 -30.82 -10.34 -22.80
CA SER A 63 -30.78 -9.98 -24.22
C SER A 63 -31.45 -8.63 -24.52
N ASN A 64 -31.58 -7.78 -23.52
CA ASN A 64 -32.11 -6.43 -23.72
C ASN A 64 -30.97 -5.51 -24.14
N GLU A 65 -31.10 -4.89 -25.31
CA GLU A 65 -30.15 -3.86 -25.77
C GLU A 65 -30.12 -2.70 -24.77
N LYS A 66 -28.91 -2.21 -24.47
CA LYS A 66 -28.67 -1.04 -23.63
C LYS A 66 -27.57 -0.15 -24.18
N LYS A 67 -27.67 1.13 -23.84
CA LYS A 67 -26.64 2.13 -24.15
C LYS A 67 -25.75 2.38 -22.93
N ILE A 68 -24.46 2.60 -23.20
CA ILE A 68 -23.50 3.01 -22.18
C ILE A 68 -23.53 4.52 -22.11
N THR A 69 -24.10 5.10 -21.05
CA THR A 69 -24.42 6.53 -20.99
C THR A 69 -23.63 7.31 -19.96
N ALA A 70 -23.04 6.64 -18.97
CA ALA A 70 -22.32 7.33 -17.91
C ALA A 70 -20.88 6.81 -17.73
N ILE A 71 -19.99 7.77 -17.47
CA ILE A 71 -18.57 7.57 -17.23
C ILE A 71 -18.25 8.10 -15.83
N ASN A 72 -17.56 7.32 -15.02
CA ASN A 72 -17.04 7.77 -13.74
C ASN A 72 -15.72 8.55 -13.95
N PHE A 73 -15.81 9.83 -14.26
CA PHE A 73 -14.66 10.70 -14.53
C PHE A 73 -13.74 10.90 -13.32
N ASP A 74 -14.22 10.64 -12.12
CA ASP A 74 -13.42 10.79 -10.90
C ASP A 74 -12.50 9.57 -10.68
N HIS A 75 -12.70 8.51 -11.49
CA HIS A 75 -11.85 7.34 -11.42
C HIS A 75 -10.48 7.58 -12.06
N PRO A 76 -9.36 7.14 -11.45
CA PRO A 76 -8.00 7.40 -11.96
C PRO A 76 -7.79 7.05 -13.43
N ILE A 77 -8.40 5.96 -13.94
CA ILE A 77 -8.25 5.54 -15.35
C ILE A 77 -8.80 6.54 -16.34
N PHE A 78 -9.78 7.37 -15.93
CA PHE A 78 -10.40 8.38 -16.80
C PHE A 78 -9.96 9.81 -16.50
N LYS A 79 -9.43 10.07 -15.31
CA LYS A 79 -9.07 11.41 -14.85
C LYS A 79 -8.07 12.12 -15.75
N GLU A 80 -7.10 11.39 -16.30
CA GLU A 80 -6.08 11.93 -17.20
C GLU A 80 -6.46 11.82 -18.69
N ALA A 81 -7.45 10.99 -19.01
CA ALA A 81 -7.85 10.74 -20.39
C ALA A 81 -8.81 11.80 -20.95
N PHE A 82 -9.46 12.56 -20.08
CA PHE A 82 -10.44 13.56 -20.46
C PHE A 82 -10.11 14.91 -19.83
N GLU A 83 -9.70 15.90 -20.64
CA GLU A 83 -9.48 17.28 -20.17
C GLU A 83 -10.78 17.94 -19.67
N ARG A 84 -11.92 17.55 -20.23
CA ARG A 84 -13.25 18.04 -19.87
C ARG A 84 -14.26 16.88 -19.84
N LYS A 85 -15.26 16.97 -18.95
CA LYS A 85 -16.38 16.03 -18.94
C LYS A 85 -17.16 16.12 -20.25
N VAL A 86 -17.02 15.10 -21.09
CA VAL A 86 -17.72 15.02 -22.37
C VAL A 86 -19.17 14.63 -22.11
N LYS A 87 -20.10 15.48 -22.55
CA LYS A 87 -21.54 15.23 -22.38
C LYS A 87 -22.24 14.65 -23.61
N ASN A 88 -21.63 14.82 -24.80
CA ASN A 88 -22.20 14.38 -26.07
C ASN A 88 -21.21 13.48 -26.80
N PHE A 89 -21.18 12.20 -26.45
CA PHE A 89 -20.53 11.19 -27.27
C PHE A 89 -21.58 10.22 -27.80
N GLN A 90 -21.28 9.58 -28.93
CA GLN A 90 -22.15 8.51 -29.44
C GLN A 90 -22.13 7.37 -28.45
N TYR A 91 -23.24 7.20 -27.71
CA TYR A 91 -23.36 6.16 -26.70
C TYR A 91 -23.26 4.77 -27.33
N PRO A 92 -22.24 3.98 -26.98
CA PRO A 92 -22.12 2.62 -27.48
C PRO A 92 -23.30 1.76 -27.01
N ARG A 93 -23.65 0.79 -27.83
CA ARG A 93 -24.74 -0.14 -27.56
C ARG A 93 -24.21 -1.52 -27.25
N VAL A 94 -24.95 -2.27 -26.45
CA VAL A 94 -24.67 -3.65 -26.05
C VAL A 94 -25.96 -4.43 -26.19
N ASN A 95 -25.95 -5.50 -26.98
CA ASN A 95 -27.16 -6.31 -27.23
C ASN A 95 -27.45 -7.28 -26.08
N GLN A 96 -26.41 -7.92 -25.52
CA GLN A 96 -26.51 -8.86 -24.43
C GLN A 96 -25.52 -8.55 -23.33
N HIS A 97 -25.94 -8.67 -22.07
CA HIS A 97 -25.11 -8.42 -20.91
C HIS A 97 -25.45 -9.36 -19.76
N TYR A 98 -24.46 -9.68 -18.93
CA TYR A 98 -24.64 -10.44 -17.70
C TYR A 98 -25.16 -9.52 -16.59
N LYS A 99 -26.24 -9.95 -15.93
CA LYS A 99 -26.69 -9.31 -14.69
C LYS A 99 -25.75 -9.72 -13.56
N ILE A 100 -25.46 -8.78 -12.69
CA ILE A 100 -24.47 -8.95 -11.63
C ILE A 100 -25.01 -8.36 -10.33
N ASP A 101 -24.75 -9.07 -9.22
CA ASP A 101 -24.77 -8.51 -7.88
C ASP A 101 -23.34 -8.19 -7.50
N ASN A 102 -23.06 -6.94 -7.17
CA ASN A 102 -21.71 -6.50 -6.93
C ASN A 102 -21.61 -5.42 -5.84
N GLN A 103 -20.46 -5.39 -5.20
CA GLN A 103 -19.96 -4.29 -4.37
C GLN A 103 -18.71 -3.64 -5.00
N ALA A 104 -18.50 -3.83 -6.31
CA ALA A 104 -17.36 -3.31 -7.03
C ALA A 104 -17.59 -1.86 -7.47
N LYS A 105 -16.49 -1.12 -7.67
CA LYS A 105 -16.54 0.26 -8.14
C LYS A 105 -16.91 0.31 -9.62
N THR A 106 -18.02 0.94 -9.95
CA THR A 106 -18.48 1.08 -11.34
C THR A 106 -17.71 2.20 -12.05
N LEU A 107 -17.24 1.90 -13.24
CA LEU A 107 -16.48 2.81 -14.11
C LEU A 107 -17.29 3.31 -15.30
N LEU A 108 -18.01 2.40 -15.96
CA LEU A 108 -18.93 2.71 -17.04
C LEU A 108 -20.31 2.12 -16.71
N THR A 109 -21.35 2.86 -17.00
CA THR A 109 -22.72 2.54 -16.58
C THR A 109 -23.67 2.57 -17.76
N PHE A 110 -24.61 1.66 -17.80
CA PHE A 110 -25.72 1.66 -18.72
C PHE A 110 -26.75 2.76 -18.39
N GLU A 111 -27.66 3.04 -19.33
CA GLU A 111 -28.74 4.03 -19.20
C GLU A 111 -29.70 3.78 -18.03
N ASP A 112 -29.82 2.54 -17.59
CA ASP A 112 -30.64 2.14 -16.43
C ASP A 112 -29.88 2.13 -15.10
N GLY A 113 -28.66 2.67 -15.07
CA GLY A 113 -27.81 2.72 -13.88
C GLY A 113 -27.08 1.42 -13.57
N LYS A 114 -27.26 0.35 -14.35
CA LYS A 114 -26.54 -0.92 -14.16
C LYS A 114 -25.12 -0.82 -14.67
N PRO A 115 -24.15 -1.54 -14.07
CA PRO A 115 -22.76 -1.43 -14.42
C PRO A 115 -22.44 -2.15 -15.75
N PHE A 116 -21.59 -1.53 -16.58
CA PHE A 116 -20.98 -2.12 -17.76
C PHE A 116 -19.52 -2.52 -17.55
N LEU A 117 -18.72 -1.63 -16.97
CA LEU A 117 -17.33 -1.88 -16.59
C LEU A 117 -17.16 -1.59 -15.11
N LEU A 118 -16.52 -2.51 -14.40
CA LEU A 118 -16.29 -2.42 -12.97
C LEU A 118 -14.83 -2.71 -12.64
N GLN A 119 -14.43 -2.25 -11.44
CA GLN A 119 -13.15 -2.60 -10.81
C GLN A 119 -13.38 -3.04 -9.37
N LYS A 120 -12.75 -4.15 -9.00
CA LYS A 120 -12.57 -4.55 -7.60
C LYS A 120 -11.11 -4.97 -7.41
N GLN A 121 -10.39 -4.25 -6.57
CA GLN A 121 -8.94 -4.41 -6.39
C GLN A 121 -8.18 -4.41 -7.74
N GLN A 122 -7.47 -5.50 -8.10
CA GLN A 122 -6.72 -5.66 -9.35
C GLN A 122 -7.55 -6.26 -10.50
N LEU A 123 -8.83 -6.55 -10.27
CA LEU A 123 -9.73 -7.08 -11.28
C LEU A 123 -10.54 -5.97 -11.94
N PHE A 124 -10.36 -5.80 -13.24
CA PHE A 124 -11.25 -5.05 -14.12
C PHE A 124 -12.11 -6.04 -14.90
N PHE A 125 -13.40 -5.80 -14.97
CA PHE A 125 -14.26 -6.72 -15.70
C PHE A 125 -15.46 -6.03 -16.34
N PHE A 126 -15.76 -6.46 -17.54
CA PHE A 126 -16.96 -6.07 -18.26
C PHE A 126 -18.12 -7.01 -17.90
N THR A 127 -19.33 -6.48 -17.94
CA THR A 127 -20.55 -7.29 -17.80
C THR A 127 -21.08 -7.80 -19.14
N ALA A 128 -20.40 -7.48 -20.25
CA ALA A 128 -20.79 -7.89 -21.59
C ALA A 128 -19.58 -8.11 -22.48
N ALA A 129 -19.74 -8.90 -23.51
CA ALA A 129 -18.79 -8.97 -24.63
C ALA A 129 -18.74 -7.64 -25.35
N ILE A 130 -17.54 -7.20 -25.74
CA ILE A 130 -17.32 -5.90 -26.42
C ILE A 130 -17.08 -6.06 -27.92
N GLY A 131 -16.96 -7.29 -28.41
CA GLY A 131 -16.81 -7.61 -29.83
C GLY A 131 -17.99 -7.15 -30.67
N ILE A 132 -17.75 -6.98 -31.98
CA ILE A 132 -18.71 -6.39 -32.93
C ILE A 132 -20.05 -7.14 -33.04
N GLU A 133 -20.06 -8.42 -32.71
CA GLU A 133 -21.28 -9.24 -32.69
C GLU A 133 -22.25 -8.82 -31.58
N ASN A 134 -21.74 -8.27 -30.48
CA ASN A 134 -22.53 -7.89 -29.31
C ASN A 134 -22.57 -6.40 -29.05
N SER A 135 -21.54 -5.65 -29.43
CA SER A 135 -21.42 -4.25 -29.09
C SER A 135 -20.64 -3.45 -30.16
N ASN A 136 -20.95 -2.19 -30.27
CA ASN A 136 -20.13 -1.26 -31.04
C ASN A 136 -19.15 -0.46 -30.15
N PHE A 137 -18.89 -0.93 -28.93
CA PHE A 137 -17.99 -0.28 -27.97
C PHE A 137 -16.55 -0.16 -28.53
N THR A 138 -16.08 -1.17 -29.27
CA THR A 138 -14.76 -1.17 -29.93
C THR A 138 -14.61 -0.08 -30.99
N ASN A 139 -15.72 0.38 -31.58
CA ASN A 139 -15.75 1.48 -32.55
C ASN A 139 -16.01 2.84 -31.91
N SER A 140 -16.21 2.87 -30.59
CA SER A 140 -16.46 4.09 -29.83
C SER A 140 -15.15 4.78 -29.44
N PRO A 141 -15.12 6.11 -29.39
CA PRO A 141 -14.00 6.86 -28.80
C PRO A 141 -13.65 6.47 -27.35
N LEU A 142 -14.54 5.78 -26.65
CA LEU A 142 -14.33 5.33 -25.26
C LEU A 142 -13.36 4.14 -25.14
N ILE A 143 -13.15 3.35 -26.19
CA ILE A 143 -12.33 2.14 -26.10
C ILE A 143 -10.88 2.47 -25.76
N VAL A 144 -10.30 3.46 -26.43
CA VAL A 144 -8.89 3.83 -26.25
C VAL A 144 -8.62 4.32 -24.82
N PRO A 145 -9.32 5.36 -24.29
CA PRO A 145 -9.09 5.81 -22.93
C PRO A 145 -9.37 4.72 -21.87
N THR A 146 -10.34 3.85 -22.12
CA THR A 146 -10.66 2.75 -21.19
C THR A 146 -9.52 1.74 -21.13
N ILE A 147 -9.12 1.15 -22.25
CA ILE A 147 -8.08 0.11 -22.29
C ILE A 147 -6.71 0.67 -21.93
N PHE A 148 -6.36 1.85 -22.43
CA PHE A 148 -5.12 2.54 -22.10
C PHE A 148 -5.06 2.88 -20.59
N GLY A 149 -6.14 3.44 -20.04
CA GLY A 149 -6.24 3.77 -18.61
C GLY A 149 -6.09 2.54 -17.70
N ILE A 150 -6.73 1.41 -18.07
CA ILE A 150 -6.57 0.13 -17.37
C ILE A 150 -5.11 -0.33 -17.47
N GLY A 151 -4.51 -0.32 -18.67
CA GLY A 151 -3.11 -0.69 -18.86
C GLY A 151 -2.15 0.16 -18.04
N LYS A 152 -2.31 1.47 -18.05
CA LYS A 152 -1.51 2.42 -17.28
C LYS A 152 -1.65 2.19 -15.76
N SER A 153 -2.88 1.98 -15.28
CA SER A 153 -3.13 1.73 -13.84
C SER A 153 -2.63 0.38 -13.36
N SER A 154 -2.48 -0.58 -14.26
CA SER A 154 -1.96 -1.93 -13.97
C SER A 154 -0.44 -1.99 -13.92
N TYR A 155 0.25 -0.97 -14.43
CA TYR A 155 1.71 -0.91 -14.41
C TYR A 155 2.23 -0.76 -12.98
N LYS A 156 3.07 -1.70 -12.56
CA LYS A 156 3.69 -1.67 -11.24
C LYS A 156 4.92 -0.78 -11.29
N LEU A 157 4.85 0.35 -10.62
CA LEU A 157 6.02 1.18 -10.42
C LEU A 157 7.05 0.42 -9.58
N PRO A 158 8.33 0.43 -9.95
CA PRO A 158 9.39 -0.12 -9.12
C PRO A 158 9.46 0.64 -7.79
N LYS A 159 9.94 -0.02 -6.75
CA LYS A 159 10.18 0.66 -5.46
C LYS A 159 11.16 1.81 -5.68
N LEU A 160 10.81 2.99 -5.17
CA LEU A 160 11.67 4.18 -5.26
C LEU A 160 12.96 4.01 -4.46
N TYR A 161 12.88 3.31 -3.33
CA TYR A 161 14.03 2.99 -2.49
C TYR A 161 13.77 1.73 -1.64
N TYR A 162 14.84 1.19 -1.09
CA TYR A 162 14.86 0.06 -0.15
C TYR A 162 15.37 0.55 1.20
N ASN A 163 14.83 0.02 2.31
CA ASN A 163 15.33 0.29 3.65
C ASN A 163 16.57 -0.55 3.96
N LEU A 164 17.60 0.08 4.55
CA LEU A 164 18.84 -0.59 4.94
C LEU A 164 18.65 -1.55 6.12
N SER A 165 17.70 -1.24 7.01
CA SER A 165 17.41 -2.03 8.22
C SER A 165 16.50 -3.22 7.98
N GLN A 166 15.94 -3.35 6.78
CA GLN A 166 14.96 -4.39 6.47
C GLN A 166 15.49 -5.31 5.37
N LYS A 167 15.28 -6.62 5.55
CA LYS A 167 15.47 -7.57 4.47
C LYS A 167 14.54 -7.21 3.32
N SER A 168 15.12 -6.82 2.21
CA SER A 168 14.40 -6.44 1.00
C SER A 168 14.66 -7.43 -0.11
N GLU A 169 13.61 -7.71 -0.88
CA GLU A 169 13.68 -8.59 -2.04
C GLU A 169 13.44 -7.76 -3.30
N LEU A 170 14.25 -7.99 -4.31
CA LEU A 170 14.15 -7.38 -5.63
C LEU A 170 13.94 -8.47 -6.67
N ASP A 171 12.79 -8.47 -7.31
CA ASP A 171 12.49 -9.36 -8.43
C ASP A 171 12.85 -8.67 -9.75
N LEU A 172 13.87 -9.16 -10.42
CA LEU A 172 14.24 -8.69 -11.75
C LEU A 172 13.64 -9.60 -12.80
N LYS A 173 12.97 -9.00 -13.79
CA LYS A 173 12.55 -9.69 -15.04
C LYS A 173 13.79 -9.85 -15.96
N TYR A 174 14.83 -10.49 -15.43
CA TYR A 174 16.12 -10.64 -16.09
C TYR A 174 16.59 -12.09 -16.03
N SER A 175 17.12 -12.57 -17.12
CA SER A 175 17.71 -13.90 -17.21
C SER A 175 19.22 -13.75 -17.36
N LEU A 176 19.96 -14.12 -16.32
CA LEU A 176 21.41 -14.18 -16.40
C LEU A 176 21.86 -15.17 -17.48
N LYS A 177 22.79 -14.74 -18.30
CA LYS A 177 23.47 -15.58 -19.28
C LYS A 177 24.56 -16.36 -18.54
N ASN A 178 24.47 -17.69 -18.55
CA ASN A 178 25.44 -18.58 -17.89
C ASN A 178 25.49 -18.44 -16.34
N GLU A 179 26.62 -18.80 -15.73
CA GLU A 179 26.88 -18.76 -14.27
C GLU A 179 27.27 -17.36 -13.76
N GLU A 180 26.79 -16.30 -14.41
CA GLU A 180 27.14 -14.93 -14.06
C GLU A 180 26.36 -14.46 -12.84
N VAL A 181 26.98 -13.58 -12.06
CA VAL A 181 26.38 -12.98 -10.87
C VAL A 181 26.27 -11.46 -11.02
N LEU A 182 25.18 -10.90 -10.55
CA LEU A 182 25.02 -9.45 -10.49
C LEU A 182 25.82 -8.87 -9.33
N LYS A 183 26.34 -7.69 -9.52
CA LYS A 183 27.10 -6.92 -8.53
C LYS A 183 26.43 -5.58 -8.30
N ILE A 184 26.46 -5.13 -7.06
CA ILE A 184 25.97 -3.80 -6.66
C ILE A 184 27.21 -2.96 -6.33
N THR A 185 27.37 -1.79 -6.99
CA THR A 185 28.57 -0.95 -6.83
C THR A 185 28.22 0.48 -6.46
N ARG A 186 29.08 1.08 -5.61
CA ARG A 186 29.10 2.51 -5.31
C ARG A 186 30.48 2.89 -4.78
N ASP A 187 31.02 4.03 -5.22
CA ASP A 187 32.27 4.62 -4.70
C ASP A 187 33.41 3.58 -4.63
N ASN A 188 33.65 2.84 -5.71
CA ASN A 188 34.65 1.75 -5.83
C ASN A 188 34.44 0.55 -4.88
N LYS A 189 33.32 0.49 -4.18
CA LYS A 189 32.94 -0.68 -3.37
C LYS A 189 31.94 -1.54 -4.14
N THR A 190 32.23 -2.84 -4.18
CA THR A 190 31.43 -3.85 -4.88
C THR A 190 30.86 -4.82 -3.85
N PHE A 191 29.56 -5.07 -3.94
CA PHE A 191 28.83 -6.03 -3.12
C PHE A 191 28.19 -7.07 -4.04
N ILE A 192 28.21 -8.32 -3.64
CA ILE A 192 27.52 -9.41 -4.33
C ILE A 192 26.34 -9.82 -3.45
N PRO A 193 25.08 -9.45 -3.82
CA PRO A 193 23.92 -9.85 -3.07
C PRO A 193 23.62 -11.34 -3.27
N TYR A 194 22.85 -11.93 -2.35
CA TYR A 194 22.36 -13.28 -2.55
C TYR A 194 21.36 -13.30 -3.71
N GLN A 195 21.54 -14.22 -4.64
CA GLN A 195 20.77 -14.31 -5.88
C GLN A 195 20.19 -15.71 -6.04
N ASN A 196 18.89 -15.76 -6.33
CA ASN A 196 18.22 -17.02 -6.60
C ASN A 196 17.49 -16.94 -7.96
N LYS A 197 17.90 -17.81 -8.88
CA LYS A 197 17.31 -17.92 -10.21
C LYS A 197 16.06 -18.78 -10.14
N GLN A 198 14.91 -18.19 -10.38
CA GLN A 198 13.63 -18.88 -10.45
C GLN A 198 13.04 -18.75 -11.87
N ASN A 199 13.16 -19.80 -12.67
CA ASN A 199 12.71 -19.84 -14.06
C ASN A 199 13.22 -18.63 -14.87
N SER A 200 12.36 -17.64 -15.10
CA SER A 200 12.61 -16.43 -15.89
C SER A 200 12.76 -15.14 -15.03
N LYS A 201 12.80 -15.29 -13.71
CA LYS A 201 13.01 -14.19 -12.77
C LYS A 201 14.29 -14.43 -11.97
N LEU A 202 15.02 -13.37 -11.72
CA LEU A 202 16.13 -13.36 -10.80
C LEU A 202 15.70 -12.64 -9.52
N LYS A 203 15.65 -13.39 -8.42
CA LYS A 203 15.35 -12.84 -7.11
C LYS A 203 16.66 -12.46 -6.43
N ILE A 204 16.81 -11.19 -6.09
CA ILE A 204 17.95 -10.67 -5.34
C ILE A 204 17.48 -10.38 -3.92
N ILE A 205 18.21 -10.90 -2.95
CA ILE A 205 17.97 -10.64 -1.54
C ILE A 205 18.98 -9.62 -1.07
N LEU A 206 18.46 -8.47 -0.64
CA LEU A 206 19.23 -7.35 -0.10
C LEU A 206 19.18 -7.43 1.43
N GLU A 207 20.04 -8.24 2.01
CA GLU A 207 20.15 -8.42 3.45
C GLU A 207 21.56 -7.96 3.87
N ASN A 208 21.61 -7.04 4.84
CA ASN A 208 22.86 -6.45 5.34
C ASN A 208 23.72 -5.72 4.30
N LEU A 209 23.16 -5.39 3.15
CA LEU A 209 23.81 -4.66 2.06
C LEU A 209 22.82 -3.65 1.46
N PRO A 210 23.29 -2.46 1.14
CA PRO A 210 24.55 -1.78 1.44
C PRO A 210 24.56 -1.17 2.85
N ILE A 211 25.73 -0.70 3.29
CA ILE A 211 25.95 -0.17 4.65
C ILE A 211 25.50 1.29 4.80
N ARG A 212 25.34 2.04 3.71
CA ARG A 212 25.01 3.47 3.71
C ARG A 212 23.87 3.79 2.75
N ALA A 213 23.05 4.77 3.11
CA ALA A 213 22.04 5.31 2.21
C ALA A 213 22.66 5.96 0.98
N GLY A 214 21.95 5.87 -0.15
CA GLY A 214 22.37 6.45 -1.43
C GLY A 214 22.00 5.58 -2.63
N HIS A 215 22.55 5.97 -3.79
CA HIS A 215 22.30 5.29 -5.05
C HIS A 215 23.43 4.30 -5.36
N TYR A 216 23.08 3.12 -5.78
CA TYR A 216 23.98 2.03 -6.14
C TYR A 216 23.65 1.54 -7.53
N ALA A 217 24.65 1.25 -8.33
CA ALA A 217 24.46 0.68 -9.65
C ALA A 217 24.47 -0.85 -9.56
N LEU A 218 23.49 -1.49 -10.18
CA LEU A 218 23.41 -2.93 -10.36
C LEU A 218 24.00 -3.30 -11.71
N HIS A 219 25.05 -4.12 -11.70
CA HIS A 219 25.79 -4.49 -12.90
C HIS A 219 25.74 -5.99 -13.18
N GLU A 220 25.73 -6.31 -14.48
CA GLU A 220 26.18 -7.58 -15.01
C GLU A 220 27.50 -7.33 -15.74
N LYS A 221 28.59 -7.88 -15.24
CA LYS A 221 29.97 -7.57 -15.75
C LYS A 221 30.22 -6.05 -15.71
N SER A 222 30.36 -5.43 -16.92
CA SER A 222 30.56 -3.99 -17.11
C SER A 222 29.25 -3.21 -17.33
N ASP A 223 28.18 -3.91 -17.63
CA ASP A 223 26.92 -3.25 -18.05
C ASP A 223 26.05 -2.91 -16.84
N THR A 224 25.66 -1.65 -16.74
CA THR A 224 24.73 -1.20 -15.71
C THR A 224 23.30 -1.52 -16.13
N LEU A 225 22.63 -2.38 -15.36
CA LEU A 225 21.24 -2.77 -15.62
C LEU A 225 20.25 -1.73 -15.08
N GLN A 226 20.48 -1.27 -13.84
CA GLN A 226 19.64 -0.25 -13.20
C GLN A 226 20.33 0.34 -11.97
N TYR A 227 19.79 1.44 -11.46
CA TYR A 227 20.18 2.03 -10.18
C TYR A 227 19.19 1.63 -9.09
N LEU A 228 19.72 1.27 -7.92
CA LEU A 228 18.98 0.97 -6.71
C LEU A 228 19.22 2.07 -5.70
N SER A 229 18.16 2.59 -5.12
CA SER A 229 18.24 3.60 -4.08
C SER A 229 17.99 2.97 -2.71
N PHE A 230 18.83 3.30 -1.73
CA PHE A 230 18.72 2.83 -0.36
C PHE A 230 18.58 4.01 0.60
N ASN A 231 17.74 3.88 1.60
CA ASN A 231 17.53 4.91 2.61
C ASN A 231 17.54 4.29 4.02
N TYR A 232 17.76 5.14 5.02
CA TYR A 232 17.59 4.76 6.42
C TYR A 232 16.10 4.59 6.74
N ASP A 233 15.82 3.79 7.76
CA ASP A 233 14.48 3.69 8.30
C ASP A 233 14.05 5.04 8.90
N ARG A 234 12.80 5.39 8.74
CA ARG A 234 12.22 6.64 9.25
C ARG A 234 11.35 6.43 10.48
N ASN A 235 11.47 5.30 11.16
CA ASN A 235 10.71 5.03 12.38
C ASN A 235 10.94 6.09 13.46
N GLU A 236 12.13 6.72 13.50
CA GLU A 236 12.42 7.85 14.37
C GLU A 236 11.64 9.14 14.03
N SER A 237 11.08 9.23 12.82
CA SER A 237 10.23 10.35 12.39
C SER A 237 8.75 10.13 12.74
N ASP A 238 8.41 8.96 13.22
CA ASP A 238 7.07 8.64 13.70
C ASP A 238 6.96 9.12 15.14
N LEU A 239 6.38 10.32 15.32
CA LEU A 239 6.17 10.96 16.63
C LEU A 239 5.01 10.29 17.38
N GLU A 240 5.01 8.98 17.46
CA GLU A 240 4.14 8.26 18.40
C GLU A 240 4.66 8.49 19.82
N TYR A 241 4.03 9.41 20.54
CA TYR A 241 4.26 9.56 21.97
C TYR A 241 3.79 8.29 22.68
N PRO A 242 4.65 7.61 23.46
CA PRO A 242 4.21 6.48 24.26
C PRO A 242 3.08 6.94 25.18
N LYS A 243 1.98 6.20 25.20
CA LYS A 243 0.88 6.48 26.13
C LYS A 243 1.41 6.31 27.55
N ILE A 244 1.55 7.41 28.27
CA ILE A 244 2.11 7.50 29.63
C ILE A 244 1.35 6.62 30.66
N GLN A 245 0.16 6.15 30.29
CA GLN A 245 -0.72 5.33 31.16
C GLN A 245 -0.13 3.98 31.62
N ASN A 246 0.95 3.51 31.03
CA ASN A 246 1.56 2.22 31.37
C ASN A 246 2.83 2.33 32.23
N LEU A 247 3.14 3.50 32.76
CA LEU A 247 4.32 3.73 33.60
C LEU A 247 3.96 3.64 35.10
N SER A 248 3.41 2.50 35.53
CA SER A 248 3.03 2.28 36.93
C SER A 248 4.18 2.40 37.94
N SER A 249 5.43 2.40 37.48
CA SER A 249 6.63 2.52 38.34
C SER A 249 7.17 3.96 38.41
N TYR A 250 6.54 4.93 37.75
CA TYR A 250 6.98 6.31 37.71
C TYR A 250 5.85 7.26 38.06
N GLU A 251 6.17 8.31 38.83
CA GLU A 251 5.25 9.43 39.06
C GLU A 251 5.27 10.37 37.87
N VAL A 252 4.09 10.58 37.27
CA VAL A 252 3.93 11.45 36.10
C VAL A 252 3.34 12.77 36.52
N PHE A 253 4.04 13.86 36.21
CA PHE A 253 3.63 15.22 36.54
C PHE A 253 3.20 15.97 35.29
N ASN A 254 2.15 16.77 35.40
CA ASN A 254 1.60 17.55 34.29
C ASN A 254 2.45 18.80 33.96
N SER A 255 3.39 19.20 34.81
CA SER A 255 4.30 20.29 34.58
C SER A 255 5.59 20.15 35.39
N ILE A 256 6.66 20.80 34.90
CA ILE A 256 7.94 20.87 35.61
C ILE A 256 7.76 21.50 37.00
N LYS A 257 6.88 22.49 37.15
CA LYS A 257 6.60 23.17 38.40
C LYS A 257 6.02 22.19 39.42
N SER A 258 5.04 21.37 39.06
CA SER A 258 4.45 20.39 39.98
C SER A 258 5.45 19.30 40.38
N SER A 259 6.35 18.90 39.48
CA SER A 259 7.43 17.96 39.79
C SER A 259 8.41 18.55 40.82
N LEU A 260 8.82 19.81 40.64
CA LEU A 260 9.71 20.48 41.57
C LEU A 260 9.06 20.75 42.95
N GLU A 261 7.76 21.02 42.98
CA GLU A 261 7.02 21.20 44.25
C GLU A 261 6.91 19.87 45.01
N SER A 262 6.66 18.75 44.30
CA SER A 262 6.67 17.44 44.91
C SER A 262 8.04 17.06 45.48
N LEU A 263 9.11 17.31 44.74
CA LEU A 263 10.48 17.09 45.24
C LEU A 263 10.79 17.95 46.44
N LYS A 264 10.38 19.23 46.47
CA LYS A 264 10.56 20.13 47.63
C LYS A 264 9.74 19.67 48.86
N SER A 265 8.53 19.17 48.64
CA SER A 265 7.70 18.65 49.73
C SER A 265 8.22 17.32 50.31
N GLY A 266 8.87 16.50 49.47
CA GLY A 266 9.53 15.25 49.89
C GLY A 266 10.82 15.51 50.72
N VAL A 267 11.50 16.61 50.48
CA VAL A 267 12.61 17.10 51.32
C VAL A 267 12.02 18.02 52.39
N ASN A 268 11.26 17.46 53.31
CA ASN A 268 10.94 18.14 54.55
C ASN A 268 12.26 18.27 55.31
N VAL A 269 12.99 19.33 55.05
CA VAL A 269 13.98 19.83 55.97
C VAL A 269 13.18 20.33 57.17
N ASN A 270 13.00 19.42 58.15
CA ASN A 270 12.47 19.83 59.42
C ASN A 270 13.34 20.98 59.90
N GLU A 271 12.81 22.19 59.87
CA GLU A 271 13.50 23.38 60.38
C GLU A 271 13.64 23.30 61.91
N LEU A 272 14.10 22.16 62.41
CA LEU A 272 14.35 21.90 63.85
C LEU A 272 15.33 22.88 64.43
N TRP A 273 16.20 23.50 63.61
CA TRP A 273 17.14 24.50 64.06
C TRP A 273 16.44 25.74 64.67
N LYS A 274 15.22 26.10 64.24
CA LYS A 274 14.43 27.14 64.83
C LYS A 274 14.05 26.85 66.27
N TRP A 275 13.68 25.62 66.55
CA TRP A 275 13.39 25.18 67.90
C TRP A 275 14.64 25.16 68.79
N PHE A 276 15.79 24.77 68.24
CA PHE A 276 17.04 24.83 68.99
C PHE A 276 17.42 26.25 69.37
N VAL A 277 17.25 27.26 68.47
CA VAL A 277 17.48 28.65 68.77
C VAL A 277 16.52 29.15 69.87
N ILE A 278 15.24 28.80 69.79
CA ILE A 278 14.25 29.20 70.80
C ILE A 278 14.61 28.58 72.16
N PHE A 279 14.94 27.31 72.23
CA PHE A 279 15.36 26.65 73.49
C PHE A 279 16.63 27.30 74.04
N THR A 280 17.61 27.61 73.22
CA THR A 280 18.84 28.28 73.68
C THR A 280 18.53 29.61 74.29
N LEU A 281 17.66 30.41 73.68
CA LEU A 281 17.24 31.71 74.25
C LEU A 281 16.50 31.59 75.59
N ILE A 282 15.63 30.54 75.73
CA ILE A 282 14.92 30.25 76.94
C ILE A 282 15.91 29.82 78.04
N PHE A 283 16.92 29.03 77.78
CA PHE A 283 17.90 28.59 78.77
C PHE A 283 18.78 29.78 79.18
N LEU A 284 19.20 30.66 78.29
CA LEU A 284 19.92 31.87 78.63
C LEU A 284 19.10 32.83 79.53
N ALA A 285 17.79 32.94 79.19
CA ALA A 285 16.93 33.77 80.10
C ALA A 285 16.75 33.13 81.48
N LEU A 286 16.62 31.84 81.60
CA LEU A 286 16.55 31.15 82.87
C LEU A 286 17.84 31.25 83.64
N GLU A 287 19.00 31.15 83.00
CA GLU A 287 20.30 31.32 83.64
C GLU A 287 20.43 32.75 84.20
N MET A 288 20.10 33.80 83.47
CA MET A 288 20.10 35.18 83.95
C MET A 288 19.15 35.35 85.14
N LEU A 289 17.99 34.71 85.13
CA LEU A 289 17.01 34.81 86.19
C LEU A 289 17.51 34.15 87.48
N ILE A 290 18.13 32.96 87.36
CA ILE A 290 18.73 32.20 88.48
C ILE A 290 19.89 33.03 89.11
N LEU A 291 20.77 33.57 88.28
CA LEU A 291 21.88 34.41 88.77
C LEU A 291 21.38 35.65 89.52
N LYS A 292 20.31 36.28 89.05
CA LYS A 292 19.71 37.47 89.71
C LYS A 292 19.00 37.11 91.03
N ILE A 293 18.53 35.88 91.24
CA ILE A 293 17.89 35.47 92.49
C ILE A 293 18.91 34.95 93.47
N SER A 294 20.10 34.57 93.03
CA SER A 294 21.20 34.03 93.88
C SER A 294 22.15 35.13 94.39
N GLU A 295 22.01 36.38 93.96
CA GLU A 295 22.59 37.55 94.61
C GLU A 295 21.63 38.08 95.70
#